data_ea1ffbbddd4c3bc2513a7510018f95cc
#
_entry.id   ea1ffbbddd4c3bc2513a7510018f95cc
#
_cell.length_a   1.000
_cell.length_b   1.000
_cell.length_c   1.000
_cell.angle_alpha   90.00
_cell.angle_beta   90.00
_cell.angle_gamma   90.00
#
_symmetry.space_group_name_H-M   'P 1'
#
loop_
_entity.id
_entity.type
_entity.pdbx_description
1 polymer ?
#
loop_
_entity_poly.entity_id
_entity_poly.type
_entity_poly.pdbx_seq_one_letter_code
_entity_poly.pdbx_strand_id
1 'polypeptide(L)'
;MAKKRIAVLFGGASADHAASLHTAYSVLSAMPKEIEPLAIGITRAGRWLFYPGSYENIKDGSWEQDSDCCSCIISPDMTNKGVIKIISDGESTIHRIDAVFPVLHGKYGEDGRVQGLCKLAGLPIIGNDFAAAALCNDRRI
;
A
#
# COMPACT_ATOMS: atom_id res chain seq x y z
N MET A 1 19.79 -12.86 2.55
CA MET A 1 18.37 -13.06 2.88
C MET A 1 17.52 -12.07 2.13
N ALA A 2 16.48 -12.57 1.54
CA ALA A 2 15.55 -11.68 0.86
C ALA A 2 14.76 -10.89 1.90
N LYS A 3 14.52 -9.62 1.58
CA LYS A 3 13.71 -8.79 2.45
C LYS A 3 12.25 -9.19 2.33
N LYS A 4 11.50 -8.99 3.41
CA LYS A 4 10.05 -9.10 3.35
C LYS A 4 9.50 -7.92 2.54
N ARG A 5 8.58 -8.21 1.65
CA ARG A 5 7.93 -7.17 0.84
C ARG A 5 6.54 -6.91 1.36
N ILE A 6 6.25 -5.66 1.63
CA ILE A 6 4.96 -5.27 2.17
C ILE A 6 4.37 -4.19 1.27
N ALA A 7 3.15 -4.43 0.78
CA ALA A 7 2.44 -3.42 0.00
C ALA A 7 1.76 -2.45 0.96
N VAL A 8 2.14 -1.20 0.89
CA VAL A 8 1.56 -0.14 1.72
C VAL A 8 0.53 0.59 0.87
N LEU A 9 -0.73 0.46 1.24
CA LEU A 9 -1.83 1.09 0.49
C LEU A 9 -2.19 2.40 1.16
N PHE A 10 -2.27 3.47 0.37
CA PHE A 10 -2.58 4.78 0.93
C PHE A 10 -3.49 5.55 -0.01
N GLY A 11 -4.05 6.65 0.49
CA GLY A 11 -4.94 7.51 -0.27
C GLY A 11 -6.39 7.10 -0.11
N GLY A 12 -7.04 6.77 -1.21
CA GLY A 12 -8.40 6.30 -1.20
C GLY A 12 -9.42 7.36 -1.53
N ALA A 13 -10.65 6.92 -1.72
CA ALA A 13 -11.73 7.79 -2.19
C ALA A 13 -12.41 8.55 -1.07
N SER A 14 -12.08 8.29 0.19
CA SER A 14 -12.77 8.90 1.30
C SER A 14 -12.32 10.35 1.52
N ALA A 15 -13.05 11.05 2.37
CA ALA A 15 -12.70 12.41 2.76
C ALA A 15 -11.39 12.47 3.53
N ASP A 16 -10.93 11.32 4.04
CA ASP A 16 -9.70 11.25 4.81
C ASP A 16 -8.46 10.96 3.97
N HIS A 17 -8.57 11.18 2.67
CA HIS A 17 -7.47 10.93 1.73
C HIS A 17 -6.18 11.65 2.17
N ALA A 18 -6.28 12.93 2.51
CA ALA A 18 -5.11 13.70 2.88
C ALA A 18 -4.45 13.16 4.16
N ALA A 19 -5.25 12.74 5.13
CA ALA A 19 -4.70 12.16 6.35
C ALA A 19 -3.95 10.87 6.04
N SER A 20 -4.48 10.08 5.11
CA SER A 20 -3.82 8.85 4.70
C SER A 20 -2.44 9.13 4.09
N LEU A 21 -2.32 10.21 3.30
CA LEU A 21 -1.03 10.56 2.70
C LEU A 21 0.01 10.88 3.76
N HIS A 22 -0.36 11.64 4.79
CA HIS A 22 0.58 11.95 5.86
C HIS A 22 0.99 10.71 6.63
N THR A 23 0.04 9.85 6.94
CA THR A 23 0.34 8.63 7.67
C THR A 23 1.24 7.72 6.84
N ALA A 24 0.97 7.62 5.54
CA ALA A 24 1.78 6.78 4.66
C ALA A 24 3.22 7.28 4.61
N TYR A 25 3.41 8.58 4.52
CA TYR A 25 4.75 9.15 4.53
C TYR A 25 5.49 8.74 5.81
N SER A 26 4.83 8.85 6.96
CA SER A 26 5.45 8.48 8.23
C SER A 26 5.79 7.01 8.30
N VAL A 27 4.85 6.16 7.87
CA VAL A 27 5.06 4.72 7.91
C VAL A 27 6.19 4.30 6.98
N LEU A 28 6.17 4.80 5.75
CA LEU A 28 7.20 4.43 4.78
C LEU A 28 8.57 4.91 5.19
N SER A 29 8.63 6.12 5.78
CA SER A 29 9.90 6.69 6.21
C SER A 29 10.48 5.96 7.42
N ALA A 30 9.63 5.34 8.23
CA ALA A 30 10.07 4.65 9.44
C ALA A 30 10.22 3.14 9.25
N MET A 31 10.02 2.65 8.03
CA MET A 31 10.08 1.22 7.77
C MET A 31 11.47 0.66 8.07
N PRO A 32 11.57 -0.47 8.78
CA PRO A 32 12.87 -1.07 9.04
C PRO A 32 13.56 -1.51 7.75
N LYS A 33 14.88 -1.58 7.80
CA LYS A 33 15.66 -1.96 6.62
C LYS A 33 15.36 -3.37 6.15
N GLU A 34 14.88 -4.21 7.04
CA GLU A 34 14.54 -5.59 6.70
C GLU A 34 13.31 -5.70 5.83
N ILE A 35 12.56 -4.62 5.68
CA ILE A 35 11.32 -4.62 4.92
C ILE A 35 11.51 -3.77 3.68
N GLU A 36 11.07 -4.32 2.56
CA GLU A 36 11.04 -3.59 1.30
C GLU A 36 9.59 -3.18 1.04
N PRO A 37 9.23 -1.91 1.22
CA PRO A 37 7.85 -1.49 0.99
C PRO A 37 7.59 -1.27 -0.49
N LEU A 38 6.37 -1.59 -0.91
CA LEU A 38 5.87 -1.23 -2.23
C LEU A 38 4.76 -0.22 -1.99
N ALA A 39 4.97 1.01 -2.43
CA ALA A 39 4.00 2.08 -2.20
C ALA A 39 2.92 2.03 -3.29
N ILE A 40 1.69 1.79 -2.88
CA ILE A 40 0.56 1.73 -3.78
C ILE A 40 -0.43 2.79 -3.35
N GLY A 41 -0.59 3.80 -4.20
CA GLY A 41 -1.50 4.88 -3.92
C GLY A 41 -2.82 4.69 -4.62
N ILE A 42 -3.89 5.03 -3.93
CA ILE A 42 -5.23 4.97 -4.49
C ILE A 42 -5.71 6.41 -4.61
N THR A 43 -6.05 6.83 -5.82
CA THR A 43 -6.50 8.19 -6.05
C THR A 43 -7.89 8.40 -5.47
N ARG A 44 -8.33 9.65 -5.41
CA ARG A 44 -9.68 9.95 -4.94
C ARG A 44 -10.75 9.32 -5.83
N ALA A 45 -10.43 9.12 -7.11
CA ALA A 45 -11.32 8.45 -8.02
C ALA A 45 -11.30 6.93 -7.88
N GLY A 46 -10.42 6.39 -7.04
CA GLY A 46 -10.34 4.96 -6.81
C GLY A 46 -9.37 4.22 -7.70
N ARG A 47 -8.51 4.94 -8.41
CA ARG A 47 -7.53 4.31 -9.28
C ARG A 47 -6.30 3.88 -8.47
N TRP A 48 -5.82 2.68 -8.72
CA TRP A 48 -4.67 2.12 -8.01
C TRP A 48 -3.42 2.33 -8.84
N LEU A 49 -2.40 2.93 -8.21
CA LEU A 49 -1.14 3.25 -8.88
C LEU A 49 0.04 2.77 -8.04
N PHE A 50 0.95 2.04 -8.66
CA PHE A 50 2.23 1.74 -8.04
C PHE A 50 3.11 2.98 -8.15
N TYR A 51 3.60 3.47 -7.02
CA TYR A 51 4.38 4.70 -6.98
C TYR A 51 5.83 4.38 -6.59
N PRO A 52 6.78 4.53 -7.51
CA PRO A 52 8.19 4.21 -7.22
C PRO A 52 9.03 5.40 -6.75
N GLY A 53 8.44 6.59 -6.65
CA GLY A 53 9.20 7.81 -6.41
C GLY A 53 9.45 8.13 -4.95
N SER A 54 9.80 9.39 -4.70
CA SER A 54 10.14 9.86 -3.38
C SER A 54 8.94 9.93 -2.46
N TYR A 55 9.12 9.51 -1.21
CA TYR A 55 8.03 9.54 -0.23
C TYR A 55 7.60 10.97 0.10
N GLU A 56 8.50 11.94 -0.08
CA GLU A 56 8.15 13.34 0.16
C GLU A 56 6.97 13.78 -0.71
N ASN A 57 6.90 13.27 -1.93
CA ASN A 57 5.82 13.65 -2.84
C ASN A 57 4.51 12.98 -2.47
N ILE A 58 4.53 11.95 -1.66
CA ILE A 58 3.29 11.37 -1.14
C ILE A 58 2.65 12.37 -0.17
N LYS A 59 3.47 12.95 0.68
CA LYS A 59 2.97 13.82 1.74
C LYS A 59 2.23 15.03 1.18
N ASP A 60 2.72 15.62 0.09
CA ASP A 60 2.10 16.81 -0.48
C ASP A 60 1.12 16.51 -1.60
N GLY A 61 0.93 15.24 -1.93
CA GLY A 61 -0.05 14.83 -2.93
C GLY A 61 0.46 14.84 -4.36
N SER A 62 1.68 15.27 -4.60
CA SER A 62 2.18 15.35 -5.97
C SER A 62 2.56 14.00 -6.56
N TRP A 63 2.52 12.95 -5.76
CA TRP A 63 2.88 11.60 -6.24
C TRP A 63 2.03 11.18 -7.44
N GLU A 64 0.78 11.67 -7.52
CA GLU A 64 -0.13 11.27 -8.59
C GLU A 64 0.32 11.76 -9.96
N GLN A 65 1.11 12.83 -10.00
CA GLN A 65 1.58 13.39 -11.26
C GLN A 65 2.90 12.78 -11.72
N ASP A 66 3.45 11.85 -10.96
CA ASP A 66 4.72 11.22 -11.33
C ASP A 66 4.51 10.34 -12.55
N SER A 67 5.29 10.59 -13.60
CA SER A 67 5.15 9.85 -14.86
C SER A 67 5.56 8.38 -14.71
N ASP A 68 6.27 8.05 -13.64
CA ASP A 68 6.67 6.65 -13.39
C ASP A 68 5.61 5.83 -12.69
N CYS A 69 4.50 6.44 -12.30
CA CYS A 69 3.38 5.69 -11.75
C CYS A 69 2.82 4.72 -12.78
N CYS A 70 2.50 3.51 -12.34
CA CYS A 70 1.92 2.49 -13.19
C CYS A 70 0.64 1.96 -12.58
N SER A 71 -0.34 1.66 -13.43
CA SER A 71 -1.55 1.00 -12.95
C SER A 71 -1.18 -0.33 -12.32
N CYS A 72 -1.79 -0.66 -11.20
CA CYS A 72 -1.52 -1.92 -10.53
C CYS A 72 -2.78 -2.45 -9.86
N ILE A 73 -2.76 -3.74 -9.61
CA ILE A 73 -3.83 -4.39 -8.88
C ILE A 73 -3.24 -5.46 -7.97
N ILE A 74 -4.00 -5.81 -6.95
CA ILE A 74 -3.70 -7.00 -6.16
C ILE A 74 -4.59 -8.10 -6.72
N SER A 75 -3.97 -9.15 -7.22
CA SER A 75 -4.72 -10.26 -7.79
C SER A 75 -5.49 -10.99 -6.70
N PRO A 76 -6.78 -11.27 -6.89
CA PRO A 76 -7.52 -12.08 -5.94
C PRO A 76 -7.18 -13.56 -6.04
N ASP A 77 -6.42 -13.95 -7.05
CA ASP A 77 -6.02 -15.33 -7.25
C ASP A 77 -4.99 -15.71 -6.19
N MET A 78 -5.36 -16.64 -5.33
CA MET A 78 -4.53 -17.02 -4.19
C MET A 78 -3.16 -17.55 -4.63
N THR A 79 -3.08 -18.12 -5.82
CA THR A 79 -1.81 -18.67 -6.29
C THR A 79 -0.83 -17.60 -6.73
N ASN A 80 -1.29 -16.38 -6.96
CA ASN A 80 -0.41 -15.28 -7.38
C ASN A 80 0.32 -14.60 -6.21
N LYS A 81 -0.38 -14.36 -5.13
CA LYS A 81 0.17 -13.73 -3.92
C LYS A 81 1.04 -12.53 -4.25
N GLY A 82 0.49 -11.55 -4.95
CA GLY A 82 1.30 -10.41 -5.31
C GLY A 82 0.53 -9.29 -5.95
N VAL A 83 1.28 -8.25 -6.29
CA VAL A 83 0.75 -7.08 -6.97
C VAL A 83 1.12 -7.19 -8.43
N ILE A 84 0.14 -7.03 -9.30
CA ILE A 84 0.39 -7.03 -10.74
C ILE A 84 0.57 -5.60 -11.18
N LYS A 85 1.75 -5.32 -11.73
CA LYS A 85 2.07 -3.99 -12.24
C LYS A 85 1.83 -4.01 -13.74
N ILE A 86 0.93 -3.16 -14.21
CA ILE A 86 0.55 -3.11 -15.62
C ILE A 86 1.24 -1.92 -16.28
N ILE A 87 1.90 -2.19 -17.40
CA ILE A 87 2.59 -1.16 -18.15
C ILE A 87 1.73 -0.79 -19.36
N SER A 88 1.96 0.43 -19.88
CA SER A 88 1.09 1.00 -20.90
C SER A 88 0.95 0.19 -22.19
N ASP A 89 1.87 -0.71 -22.45
CA ASP A 89 1.81 -1.55 -23.66
C ASP A 89 1.05 -2.83 -23.46
N GLY A 90 0.33 -2.96 -22.35
CA GLY A 90 -0.36 -4.21 -22.07
C GLY A 90 0.51 -5.26 -21.41
N GLU A 91 1.80 -5.00 -21.28
CA GLU A 91 2.69 -5.90 -20.58
C GLU A 91 2.51 -5.73 -19.08
N SER A 92 2.63 -6.82 -18.35
CA SER A 92 2.51 -6.76 -16.91
C SER A 92 3.65 -7.53 -16.25
N THR A 93 3.99 -7.11 -15.05
CA THR A 93 4.95 -7.82 -14.21
C THR A 93 4.29 -8.11 -12.87
N ILE A 94 4.70 -9.20 -12.26
CA ILE A 94 4.16 -9.61 -10.98
C ILE A 94 5.22 -9.38 -9.91
N HIS A 95 4.84 -8.61 -8.91
CA HIS A 95 5.70 -8.37 -7.76
C HIS A 95 5.12 -9.15 -6.58
N ARG A 96 5.88 -10.10 -6.09
CA ARG A 96 5.42 -10.92 -4.97
C ARG A 96 5.55 -10.14 -3.68
N ILE A 97 4.50 -10.20 -2.87
CA ILE A 97 4.50 -9.52 -1.58
C ILE A 97 4.17 -10.52 -0.47
N ASP A 98 4.63 -10.19 0.72
CA ASP A 98 4.43 -11.06 1.88
C ASP A 98 3.24 -10.64 2.72
N ALA A 99 2.87 -9.36 2.66
CA ALA A 99 1.75 -8.86 3.44
C ALA A 99 1.30 -7.53 2.88
N VAL A 100 0.12 -7.09 3.31
CA VAL A 100 -0.45 -5.80 2.92
C VAL A 100 -0.64 -4.97 4.18
N PHE A 101 -0.21 -3.71 4.12
CA PHE A 101 -0.39 -2.77 5.21
C PHE A 101 -1.26 -1.62 4.70
N PRO A 102 -2.56 -1.68 4.96
CA PRO A 102 -3.44 -0.60 4.50
C PRO A 102 -3.36 0.59 5.45
N VAL A 103 -3.02 1.73 4.89
CA VAL A 103 -2.97 2.99 5.61
C VAL A 103 -4.09 3.87 5.06
N LEU A 104 -5.28 3.27 4.99
CA LEU A 104 -6.45 3.93 4.46
C LEU A 104 -7.35 4.32 5.63
N HIS A 105 -7.76 5.58 5.63
CA HIS A 105 -8.64 6.09 6.67
C HIS A 105 -10.06 6.20 6.13
N GLY A 106 -11.03 6.15 7.05
CA GLY A 106 -12.40 6.31 6.70
C GLY A 106 -13.04 5.03 6.23
N LYS A 107 -14.23 5.21 5.65
CA LYS A 107 -15.12 4.11 5.36
C LYS A 107 -14.52 3.06 4.42
N TYR A 108 -13.86 3.51 3.37
CA TYR A 108 -13.43 2.60 2.31
C TYR A 108 -12.25 1.73 2.71
N GLY A 109 -11.44 2.20 3.66
CA GLY A 109 -10.32 1.41 4.12
C GLY A 109 -10.63 0.57 5.33
N GLU A 110 -11.63 1.00 6.11
CA GLU A 110 -11.89 0.39 7.41
C GLU A 110 -13.14 -0.47 7.44
N ASP A 111 -13.85 -0.58 6.32
CA ASP A 111 -15.12 -1.29 6.29
C ASP A 111 -14.99 -2.74 5.81
N GLY A 112 -13.79 -3.24 5.70
CA GLY A 112 -13.57 -4.64 5.35
C GLY A 112 -13.32 -4.91 3.89
N ARG A 113 -13.38 -3.90 3.03
CA ARG A 113 -13.19 -4.13 1.59
C ARG A 113 -11.78 -4.59 1.26
N VAL A 114 -10.78 -3.92 1.82
CA VAL A 114 -9.39 -4.31 1.60
C VAL A 114 -9.14 -5.65 2.26
N GLN A 115 -9.67 -5.84 3.45
CA GLN A 115 -9.54 -7.10 4.15
C GLN A 115 -10.11 -8.26 3.33
N GLY A 116 -11.28 -8.03 2.70
CA GLY A 116 -11.89 -9.06 1.87
C GLY A 116 -11.04 -9.41 0.67
N LEU A 117 -10.51 -8.40 0.01
CA LEU A 117 -9.64 -8.63 -1.14
C LEU A 117 -8.41 -9.44 -0.75
N CYS A 118 -7.76 -9.05 0.34
CA CYS A 118 -6.56 -9.74 0.78
C CYS A 118 -6.84 -11.16 1.21
N LYS A 119 -8.00 -11.37 1.81
CA LYS A 119 -8.40 -12.72 2.21
C LYS A 119 -8.56 -13.63 1.02
N LEU A 120 -9.20 -13.12 -0.05
CA LEU A 120 -9.32 -13.89 -1.29
C LEU A 120 -7.95 -14.22 -1.86
N ALA A 121 -7.05 -13.26 -1.82
CA ALA A 121 -5.72 -13.44 -2.39
C ALA A 121 -4.79 -14.27 -1.51
N GLY A 122 -5.20 -14.60 -0.30
CA GLY A 122 -4.35 -15.34 0.62
C GLY A 122 -3.23 -14.51 1.22
N LEU A 123 -3.41 -13.18 1.28
CA LEU A 123 -2.38 -12.27 1.79
C LEU A 123 -2.70 -11.82 3.20
N PRO A 124 -1.74 -11.91 4.13
CA PRO A 124 -1.93 -11.38 5.47
C PRO A 124 -2.05 -9.87 5.44
N ILE A 125 -2.84 -9.34 6.35
CA ILE A 125 -2.97 -7.89 6.53
C ILE A 125 -2.31 -7.50 7.84
N ILE A 126 -1.49 -6.47 7.78
CA ILE A 126 -0.92 -5.87 8.97
C ILE A 126 -1.88 -4.79 9.42
N GLY A 127 -2.44 -4.95 10.62
CA GLY A 127 -3.37 -3.98 11.15
C GLY A 127 -2.67 -2.70 11.56
N ASN A 128 -3.37 -1.58 11.45
CA ASN A 128 -2.79 -0.29 11.80
C ASN A 128 -2.30 -0.25 13.24
N ASP A 129 -3.11 -0.75 14.16
CA ASP A 129 -2.73 -0.70 15.58
C ASP A 129 -1.48 -1.50 15.85
N PHE A 130 -1.44 -2.72 15.34
CA PHE A 130 -0.29 -3.59 15.55
C PHE A 130 0.95 -3.04 14.87
N ALA A 131 0.81 -2.60 13.62
CA ALA A 131 1.96 -2.11 12.87
C ALA A 131 2.47 -0.80 13.45
N ALA A 132 1.57 0.09 13.87
CA ALA A 132 1.97 1.35 14.48
C ALA A 132 2.74 1.10 15.77
N ALA A 133 2.27 0.17 16.57
CA ALA A 133 2.95 -0.17 17.82
C ALA A 133 4.35 -0.71 17.55
N ALA A 134 4.48 -1.59 16.57
CA ALA A 134 5.76 -2.18 16.23
C ALA A 134 6.72 -1.14 15.68
N LEU A 135 6.25 -0.28 14.79
CA LEU A 135 7.11 0.71 14.14
C LEU A 135 7.49 1.85 15.07
N CYS A 136 6.61 2.19 15.99
CA CYS A 136 6.83 3.33 16.89
C CYS A 136 7.31 2.89 18.26
N ASN A 137 7.67 1.64 18.42
CA ASN A 137 8.16 1.12 19.69
C ASN A 137 7.12 1.17 20.80
N ASP A 138 5.87 1.04 20.44
CA ASP A 138 4.79 1.01 21.42
C ASP A 138 4.85 -0.32 22.17
N ARG A 139 4.64 -0.26 23.48
CA ARG A 139 4.77 -1.44 24.34
C ARG A 139 3.52 -2.24 24.53
N ARG A 140 2.44 -1.85 23.92
CA ARG A 140 1.15 -2.49 24.18
C ARG A 140 0.88 -3.76 23.41
N ILE A 141 1.81 -4.15 22.65
CA ILE A 141 1.61 -5.36 21.85
C ILE A 141 1.52 -6.60 22.73
#